data_371bd10ff9fd0fae6d0a597eb2484556
#
_entry.id   371bd10ff9fd0fae6d0a597eb2484556
#
_cell.length_a   1.000
_cell.length_b   1.000
_cell.length_c   1.000
_cell.angle_alpha   90.00
_cell.angle_beta   90.00
_cell.angle_gamma   90.00
#
_symmetry.space_group_name_H-M   'P 1'
#
loop_
_entity.id
_entity.type
_entity.pdbx_description
1 polymer ?
#
loop_
_entity_poly.entity_id
_entity_poly.type
_entity_poly.pdbx_seq_one_letter_code
_entity_poly.pdbx_strand_id
1 'polypeptide(L)'
;MNILYVTSEAVPFCKTGGLADVAGSLPQALAANGDRVSAILPLYERVKDKWGEQLHFEKWTFVRLAWRSVYCGLFSLERDGVTWYFVDNETYFRRSELYGYYDDGERFGFFSRAVTELLKSLPQKPDVVHCNDWQSALVPIYIRDEAVRDDFYKGIRTVITVHNIEYQGRYGSRTVEDLFGLDHGWFDGGTIEFGGDVNLLKGAIVTADAVTAVSPTYAQELKYAYFAHGLENVMSMNARKLHGVLNGIDMQRYDPSRDKSLAAAYSPDDLAGKKKDKAALQRVLGLQERPDTPILAMVTRLVSHKGLDLVCETLDAFMGKDVQFVVLGKGDAKYETFFEYAKQRYGGRMAVYLGYSEQLAMQIYAGADLFLMPSKSEPCGLSQMIAMRYGAVPIVRETGGLKDTVHAYEAWNGQGNGFTFANYNAGDMCHVICEAIDLYHDNKGAYAVLQQRGMTADFSWTRSAQEYRNIYESICR
;
A
#
# COMPACT_ATOMS: atom_id res chain seq x y z
N MET A 1 1.64 -17.80 17.83
CA MET A 1 2.45 -18.37 16.73
C MET A 1 3.74 -17.62 16.59
N ASN A 2 4.76 -18.23 15.96
CA ASN A 2 5.99 -17.58 15.57
C ASN A 2 5.87 -17.18 14.09
N ILE A 3 5.87 -15.89 13.79
CA ILE A 3 5.64 -15.34 12.45
C ILE A 3 6.89 -14.61 12.01
N LEU A 4 7.40 -14.96 10.82
CA LEU A 4 8.39 -14.15 10.12
C LEU A 4 7.74 -13.41 8.98
N TYR A 5 7.73 -12.08 9.05
CA TYR A 5 7.21 -11.19 8.03
C TYR A 5 8.34 -10.74 7.10
N VAL A 6 8.28 -11.12 5.83
CA VAL A 6 9.32 -10.85 4.82
C VAL A 6 8.85 -9.74 3.91
N THR A 7 9.59 -8.64 3.86
CA THR A 7 9.21 -7.45 3.09
C THR A 7 10.42 -6.77 2.46
N SER A 8 10.19 -6.02 1.40
CA SER A 8 11.23 -5.23 0.76
C SER A 8 11.30 -3.79 1.27
N GLU A 9 10.27 -3.30 1.95
CA GLU A 9 10.23 -1.97 2.58
C GLU A 9 9.34 -1.98 3.82
N ALA A 10 9.61 -1.12 4.78
CA ALA A 10 8.77 -0.92 5.97
C ALA A 10 9.03 0.46 6.60
N VAL A 11 7.99 1.18 7.03
CA VAL A 11 8.14 2.34 7.91
C VAL A 11 8.53 1.87 9.31
N PRO A 12 9.38 2.61 10.05
CA PRO A 12 9.96 3.92 9.73
C PRO A 12 11.30 3.85 9.00
N PHE A 13 11.72 2.68 8.51
CA PHE A 13 13.04 2.41 7.95
C PHE A 13 13.19 2.95 6.52
N CYS A 14 12.33 2.49 5.62
CA CYS A 14 12.32 2.92 4.22
C CYS A 14 10.91 2.81 3.63
N LYS A 15 10.59 3.67 2.65
CA LYS A 15 9.28 3.73 2.01
C LYS A 15 9.36 4.23 0.58
N THR A 16 8.63 3.54 -0.31
CA THR A 16 8.33 4.00 -1.67
C THR A 16 6.81 4.01 -1.93
N GLY A 17 6.07 3.14 -1.27
CA GLY A 17 4.63 2.96 -1.48
C GLY A 17 3.86 2.52 -0.24
N GLY A 18 2.63 2.05 -0.48
CA GLY A 18 1.74 1.59 0.59
C GLY A 18 2.20 0.30 1.29
N LEU A 19 3.03 -0.52 0.63
CA LEU A 19 3.61 -1.72 1.25
C LEU A 19 4.37 -1.36 2.54
N ALA A 20 5.13 -0.26 2.52
CA ALA A 20 5.89 0.16 3.70
C ALA A 20 4.99 0.49 4.90
N ASP A 21 3.83 1.12 4.67
CA ASP A 21 2.87 1.43 5.74
C ASP A 21 2.28 0.13 6.33
N VAL A 22 1.93 -0.83 5.47
CA VAL A 22 1.44 -2.15 5.89
C VAL A 22 2.50 -2.90 6.69
N ALA A 23 3.71 -3.00 6.14
CA ALA A 23 4.82 -3.72 6.77
C ALA A 23 5.29 -3.08 8.08
N GLY A 24 5.11 -1.76 8.22
CA GLY A 24 5.37 -1.07 9.48
C GLY A 24 4.29 -1.24 10.54
N SER A 25 3.07 -1.64 10.17
CA SER A 25 1.92 -1.66 11.08
C SER A 25 1.40 -3.07 11.39
N LEU A 26 1.24 -3.92 10.37
CA LEU A 26 0.68 -5.28 10.56
C LEU A 26 1.53 -6.15 11.52
N PRO A 27 2.88 -6.21 11.43
CA PRO A 27 3.68 -6.96 12.39
C PRO A 27 3.46 -6.53 13.84
N GLN A 28 3.36 -5.23 14.09
CA GLN A 28 3.09 -4.67 15.42
C GLN A 28 1.69 -5.06 15.93
N ALA A 29 0.67 -5.01 15.06
CA ALA A 29 -0.68 -5.39 15.42
C ALA A 29 -0.81 -6.89 15.72
N LEU A 30 -0.09 -7.75 14.97
CA LEU A 30 0.01 -9.19 15.26
C LEU A 30 0.72 -9.45 16.60
N ALA A 31 1.81 -8.74 16.87
CA ALA A 31 2.52 -8.85 18.14
C ALA A 31 1.64 -8.41 19.33
N ALA A 32 0.86 -7.33 19.16
CA ALA A 32 -0.11 -6.88 20.16
C ALA A 32 -1.22 -7.92 20.43
N ASN A 33 -1.53 -8.78 19.47
CA ASN A 33 -2.47 -9.90 19.63
C ASN A 33 -1.83 -11.14 20.31
N GLY A 34 -0.56 -11.05 20.77
CA GLY A 34 0.14 -12.10 21.50
C GLY A 34 0.92 -13.09 20.63
N ASP A 35 1.09 -12.82 19.33
CA ASP A 35 1.99 -13.60 18.47
C ASP A 35 3.45 -13.13 18.67
N ARG A 36 4.40 -14.02 18.46
CA ARG A 36 5.82 -13.66 18.35
C ARG A 36 6.11 -13.30 16.90
N VAL A 37 6.41 -12.05 16.66
CA VAL A 37 6.59 -11.54 15.31
C VAL A 37 8.00 -11.02 15.12
N SER A 38 8.63 -11.52 14.06
CA SER A 38 9.86 -10.94 13.53
C SER A 38 9.58 -10.46 12.10
N ALA A 39 10.25 -9.39 11.70
CA ALA A 39 10.20 -8.89 10.34
C ALA A 39 11.61 -8.87 9.74
N ILE A 40 11.76 -9.16 8.46
CA ILE A 40 13.06 -9.16 7.78
C ILE A 40 12.98 -8.40 6.45
N LEU A 41 13.95 -7.50 6.24
CA LEU A 41 14.06 -6.67 5.05
C LEU A 41 15.53 -6.43 4.68
N PRO A 42 15.83 -5.95 3.44
CA PRO A 42 17.19 -5.58 3.06
C PRO A 42 17.72 -4.39 3.88
N LEU A 43 19.00 -4.40 4.21
CA LEU A 43 19.69 -3.26 4.83
C LEU A 43 20.10 -2.26 3.75
N TYR A 44 19.17 -1.42 3.32
CA TYR A 44 19.44 -0.36 2.36
C TYR A 44 20.35 0.73 2.94
N GLU A 45 21.09 1.46 2.07
CA GLU A 45 21.96 2.58 2.46
C GLU A 45 21.25 3.56 3.40
N ARG A 46 20.07 4.05 3.02
CA ARG A 46 19.30 5.00 3.84
C ARG A 46 18.88 4.45 5.21
N VAL A 47 18.74 3.13 5.34
CA VAL A 47 18.46 2.49 6.63
C VAL A 47 19.73 2.47 7.48
N LYS A 48 20.85 2.06 6.88
CA LYS A 48 22.15 2.02 7.54
C LYS A 48 22.59 3.40 8.02
N ASP A 49 22.40 4.43 7.20
CA ASP A 49 22.77 5.82 7.53
C ASP A 49 21.94 6.37 8.70
N LYS A 50 20.65 6.07 8.73
CA LYS A 50 19.74 6.62 9.75
C LYS A 50 19.71 5.81 11.04
N TRP A 51 19.83 4.48 10.94
CA TRP A 51 19.59 3.55 12.05
C TRP A 51 20.84 2.77 12.46
N GLY A 52 21.95 2.88 11.72
CA GLY A 52 23.15 2.03 11.86
C GLY A 52 23.68 1.92 13.29
N GLU A 53 23.68 3.03 14.05
CA GLU A 53 24.12 3.06 15.47
C GLU A 53 23.20 2.28 16.41
N GLN A 54 21.95 2.04 16.02
CA GLN A 54 20.96 1.30 16.81
C GLN A 54 20.89 -0.17 16.41
N LEU A 55 21.49 -0.54 15.27
CA LEU A 55 21.48 -1.90 14.78
C LEU A 55 22.48 -2.77 15.55
N HIS A 56 22.00 -3.92 16.03
CA HIS A 56 22.85 -4.96 16.59
C HIS A 56 23.31 -5.92 15.51
N PHE A 57 24.63 -6.14 15.41
CA PHE A 57 25.19 -7.14 14.52
C PHE A 57 25.02 -8.55 15.13
N GLU A 58 24.30 -9.40 14.43
CA GLU A 58 24.04 -10.78 14.87
C GLU A 58 25.14 -11.73 14.39
N LYS A 59 25.36 -11.76 13.07
CA LYS A 59 26.30 -12.67 12.43
C LYS A 59 26.50 -12.34 10.96
N TRP A 60 27.46 -13.02 10.34
CA TRP A 60 27.58 -13.08 8.89
C TRP A 60 27.72 -14.54 8.41
N THR A 61 27.39 -14.77 7.15
CA THR A 61 27.53 -16.03 6.46
C THR A 61 27.74 -15.79 4.96
N PHE A 62 28.01 -16.84 4.22
CA PHE A 62 27.90 -16.81 2.77
C PHE A 62 26.63 -17.54 2.34
N VAL A 63 25.82 -16.89 1.52
CA VAL A 63 24.62 -17.42 0.91
C VAL A 63 24.95 -17.93 -0.49
N ARG A 64 24.52 -19.14 -0.80
CA ARG A 64 24.71 -19.74 -2.12
C ARG A 64 23.56 -19.31 -3.05
N LEU A 65 23.87 -18.40 -3.99
CA LEU A 65 22.94 -17.97 -5.03
C LEU A 65 23.40 -18.56 -6.37
N ALA A 66 22.77 -19.64 -6.83
CA ALA A 66 23.21 -20.43 -7.97
C ALA A 66 24.67 -20.89 -7.81
N TRP A 67 25.54 -20.47 -8.71
CA TRP A 67 26.99 -20.75 -8.67
C TRP A 67 27.78 -19.78 -7.80
N ARG A 68 27.17 -18.66 -7.36
CA ARG A 68 27.81 -17.61 -6.56
C ARG A 68 27.81 -17.99 -5.09
N SER A 69 28.84 -17.57 -4.38
CA SER A 69 28.91 -17.54 -2.91
C SER A 69 28.96 -16.08 -2.46
N VAL A 70 27.87 -15.58 -1.92
CA VAL A 70 27.64 -14.14 -1.70
C VAL A 70 27.62 -13.84 -0.20
N TYR A 71 28.39 -12.85 0.22
CA TYR A 71 28.36 -12.37 1.62
C TYR A 71 26.94 -11.94 2.04
N CYS A 72 26.56 -12.31 3.25
CA CYS A 72 25.30 -11.96 3.89
C CYS A 72 25.57 -11.62 5.37
N GLY A 73 25.43 -10.36 5.75
CA GLY A 73 25.37 -9.94 7.14
C GLY A 73 23.92 -9.94 7.64
N LEU A 74 23.75 -10.22 8.92
CA LEU A 74 22.46 -10.10 9.61
C LEU A 74 22.60 -9.11 10.75
N PHE A 75 21.73 -8.11 10.75
CA PHE A 75 21.58 -7.15 11.84
C PHE A 75 20.17 -7.23 12.41
N SER A 76 19.99 -6.79 13.66
CA SER A 76 18.68 -6.74 14.30
C SER A 76 18.43 -5.42 15.02
N LEU A 77 17.13 -5.15 15.26
CA LEU A 77 16.65 -4.04 16.08
C LEU A 77 15.30 -4.43 16.70
N GLU A 78 15.20 -4.33 18.02
CA GLU A 78 13.92 -4.48 18.73
C GLU A 78 13.15 -3.16 18.69
N ARG A 79 11.93 -3.18 18.16
CA ARG A 79 11.09 -2.00 18.11
C ARG A 79 9.60 -2.35 18.07
N ASP A 80 8.84 -1.69 18.93
CA ASP A 80 7.37 -1.76 18.96
C ASP A 80 6.84 -3.22 19.06
N GLY A 81 7.54 -4.07 19.85
CA GLY A 81 7.20 -5.48 20.07
C GLY A 81 7.55 -6.42 18.92
N VAL A 82 8.30 -5.95 17.93
CA VAL A 82 8.75 -6.72 16.77
C VAL A 82 10.27 -6.76 16.72
N THR A 83 10.84 -7.95 16.48
CA THR A 83 12.26 -8.11 16.16
C THR A 83 12.47 -7.85 14.67
N TRP A 84 13.09 -6.74 14.33
CA TRP A 84 13.42 -6.38 12.95
C TRP A 84 14.79 -6.90 12.57
N TYR A 85 14.86 -7.73 11.56
CA TYR A 85 16.10 -8.23 10.96
C TYR A 85 16.40 -7.50 9.66
N PHE A 86 17.69 -7.26 9.41
CA PHE A 86 18.18 -6.58 8.21
C PHE A 86 19.25 -7.42 7.54
N VAL A 87 19.03 -7.76 6.26
CA VAL A 87 19.98 -8.50 5.43
C VAL A 87 20.98 -7.53 4.81
N ASP A 88 22.22 -7.58 5.25
CA ASP A 88 23.30 -6.71 4.76
C ASP A 88 24.04 -7.34 3.59
N ASN A 89 24.09 -6.61 2.51
CA ASN A 89 25.01 -6.80 1.39
C ASN A 89 25.16 -5.46 0.66
N GLU A 90 26.31 -4.80 0.81
CA GLU A 90 26.51 -3.47 0.25
C GLU A 90 26.46 -3.45 -1.29
N THR A 91 26.90 -4.53 -1.97
CA THR A 91 26.84 -4.62 -3.42
C THR A 91 25.41 -4.53 -3.94
N TYR A 92 24.46 -5.15 -3.24
CA TYR A 92 23.07 -5.19 -3.65
C TYR A 92 22.22 -4.05 -3.06
N PHE A 93 22.49 -3.61 -1.82
CA PHE A 93 21.56 -2.74 -1.09
C PHE A 93 22.10 -1.36 -0.75
N ARG A 94 23.42 -1.09 -0.94
CA ARG A 94 23.96 0.25 -0.80
C ARG A 94 23.73 1.08 -2.06
N ARG A 95 22.49 1.50 -2.24
CA ARG A 95 22.04 2.24 -3.42
C ARG A 95 21.02 3.32 -3.03
N SER A 96 20.94 4.38 -3.86
CA SER A 96 20.07 5.53 -3.62
C SER A 96 18.58 5.16 -3.61
N GLU A 97 18.15 4.25 -4.51
CA GLU A 97 16.76 3.82 -4.62
C GLU A 97 16.59 2.37 -4.16
N LEU A 98 15.35 2.03 -3.74
CA LEU A 98 15.04 0.67 -3.32
C LEU A 98 14.89 -0.28 -4.51
N TYR A 99 14.31 0.20 -5.60
CA TYR A 99 13.94 -0.55 -6.81
C TYR A 99 14.34 0.17 -8.09
N GLY A 100 14.20 -0.53 -9.23
CA GLY A 100 14.38 0.06 -10.56
C GLY A 100 15.76 -0.15 -11.14
N TYR A 101 16.56 -1.04 -10.56
CA TYR A 101 17.87 -1.38 -11.08
C TYR A 101 17.79 -2.58 -12.04
N TYR A 102 18.70 -2.60 -13.01
CA TYR A 102 18.80 -3.69 -13.98
C TYR A 102 18.96 -5.06 -13.33
N ASP A 103 19.65 -5.12 -12.19
CA ASP A 103 19.95 -6.32 -11.43
C ASP A 103 18.94 -6.63 -10.29
N ASP A 104 17.75 -6.02 -10.31
CA ASP A 104 16.74 -6.26 -9.26
C ASP A 104 16.39 -7.75 -9.11
N GLY A 105 16.41 -8.53 -10.20
CA GLY A 105 16.22 -9.98 -10.15
C GLY A 105 17.27 -10.69 -9.28
N GLU A 106 18.54 -10.32 -9.43
CA GLU A 106 19.63 -10.87 -8.63
C GLU A 106 19.58 -10.37 -7.18
N ARG A 107 19.32 -9.09 -6.97
CA ARG A 107 19.17 -8.47 -5.64
C ARG A 107 18.12 -9.15 -4.78
N PHE A 108 16.92 -9.30 -5.32
CA PHE A 108 15.80 -9.90 -4.59
C PHE A 108 15.81 -11.42 -4.63
N GLY A 109 16.48 -12.04 -5.63
CA GLY A 109 16.86 -13.43 -5.61
C GLY A 109 17.80 -13.75 -4.44
N PHE A 110 18.85 -12.95 -4.27
CA PHE A 110 19.75 -13.03 -3.11
C PHE A 110 19.00 -12.80 -1.80
N PHE A 111 18.18 -11.76 -1.70
CA PHE A 111 17.40 -11.48 -0.49
C PHE A 111 16.54 -12.69 -0.09
N SER A 112 15.78 -13.23 -1.05
CA SER A 112 14.89 -14.38 -0.78
C SER A 112 15.69 -15.63 -0.37
N ARG A 113 16.84 -15.88 -1.00
CA ARG A 113 17.71 -17.01 -0.63
C ARG A 113 18.33 -16.80 0.75
N ALA A 114 18.81 -15.58 1.04
CA ALA A 114 19.35 -15.22 2.34
C ALA A 114 18.30 -15.43 3.45
N VAL A 115 17.07 -14.94 3.25
CA VAL A 115 15.96 -15.17 4.19
C VAL A 115 15.78 -16.66 4.46
N THR A 116 15.70 -17.48 3.41
CA THR A 116 15.48 -18.93 3.55
C THR A 116 16.60 -19.61 4.34
N GLU A 117 17.86 -19.32 4.06
CA GLU A 117 19.01 -19.91 4.78
C GLU A 117 19.09 -19.40 6.23
N LEU A 118 18.78 -18.13 6.47
CA LEU A 118 18.78 -17.51 7.79
C LEU A 118 17.69 -18.06 8.72
N LEU A 119 16.62 -18.69 8.21
CA LEU A 119 15.57 -19.31 9.06
C LEU A 119 16.15 -20.23 10.13
N LYS A 120 17.21 -20.99 9.81
CA LYS A 120 17.91 -21.89 10.75
C LYS A 120 18.69 -21.16 11.85
N SER A 121 18.90 -19.86 11.65
CA SER A 121 19.70 -19.02 12.55
C SER A 121 18.83 -18.15 13.46
N LEU A 122 17.53 -18.10 13.19
CA LEU A 122 16.60 -17.38 14.05
C LEU A 122 16.46 -18.10 15.40
N PRO A 123 16.25 -17.36 16.50
CA PRO A 123 16.08 -17.94 17.82
C PRO A 123 14.97 -18.99 17.91
N GLN A 124 13.97 -18.89 17.03
CA GLN A 124 12.86 -19.83 16.94
C GLN A 124 12.50 -20.08 15.48
N LYS A 125 12.22 -21.35 15.17
CA LYS A 125 11.66 -21.74 13.87
C LYS A 125 10.30 -21.07 13.69
N PRO A 126 10.04 -20.36 12.59
CA PRO A 126 8.72 -19.78 12.33
C PRO A 126 7.70 -20.88 12.01
N ASP A 127 6.48 -20.68 12.52
CA ASP A 127 5.31 -21.46 12.10
C ASP A 127 4.82 -20.98 10.74
N VAL A 128 4.88 -19.65 10.53
CA VAL A 128 4.45 -18.97 9.30
C VAL A 128 5.53 -18.01 8.80
N VAL A 129 5.83 -18.09 7.51
CA VAL A 129 6.63 -17.11 6.77
C VAL A 129 5.69 -16.35 5.83
N HIS A 130 5.46 -15.08 6.13
CA HIS A 130 4.56 -14.22 5.37
C HIS A 130 5.34 -13.29 4.44
N CYS A 131 5.26 -13.53 3.16
CA CYS A 131 5.96 -12.82 2.09
C CYS A 131 5.09 -11.73 1.47
N ASN A 132 5.71 -10.69 0.91
CA ASN A 132 5.02 -9.54 0.35
C ASN A 132 5.57 -9.21 -1.05
N ASP A 133 4.70 -9.21 -2.05
CA ASP A 133 4.99 -8.93 -3.45
C ASP A 133 6.13 -9.77 -4.05
N TRP A 134 6.49 -9.47 -5.30
CA TRP A 134 7.46 -10.25 -6.07
C TRP A 134 8.88 -10.26 -5.49
N GLN A 135 9.25 -9.24 -4.72
CA GLN A 135 10.59 -9.12 -4.13
C GLN A 135 10.89 -10.21 -3.09
N SER A 136 9.86 -10.82 -2.52
CA SER A 136 9.99 -11.92 -1.58
C SER A 136 9.39 -13.24 -2.12
N ALA A 137 8.95 -13.24 -3.36
CA ALA A 137 8.20 -14.35 -3.96
C ALA A 137 9.01 -15.65 -4.12
N LEU A 138 10.34 -15.58 -4.16
CA LEU A 138 11.18 -16.79 -4.18
C LEU A 138 11.23 -17.51 -2.82
N VAL A 139 10.90 -16.86 -1.71
CA VAL A 139 10.97 -17.48 -0.37
C VAL A 139 10.04 -18.70 -0.25
N PRO A 140 8.75 -18.65 -0.61
CA PRO A 140 7.87 -19.81 -0.60
C PRO A 140 8.38 -20.95 -1.50
N ILE A 141 8.96 -20.61 -2.65
CA ILE A 141 9.52 -21.58 -3.60
C ILE A 141 10.73 -22.27 -2.99
N TYR A 142 11.68 -21.51 -2.43
CA TYR A 142 12.87 -22.06 -1.79
C TYR A 142 12.53 -22.91 -0.56
N ILE A 143 11.59 -22.48 0.29
CA ILE A 143 11.16 -23.30 1.45
C ILE A 143 10.62 -24.64 0.96
N ARG A 144 9.84 -24.66 -0.12
CA ARG A 144 9.28 -25.90 -0.67
C ARG A 144 10.34 -26.76 -1.33
N ASP A 145 11.30 -26.18 -2.03
CA ASP A 145 12.43 -26.88 -2.64
C ASP A 145 13.33 -27.52 -1.58
N GLU A 146 13.68 -26.77 -0.54
CA GLU A 146 14.53 -27.24 0.55
C GLU A 146 13.83 -28.30 1.43
N ALA A 147 12.51 -28.23 1.60
CA ALA A 147 11.76 -29.21 2.39
C ALA A 147 11.85 -30.66 1.86
N VAL A 148 12.27 -30.85 0.60
CA VAL A 148 12.54 -32.16 0.02
C VAL A 148 13.85 -32.77 0.57
N ARG A 149 14.82 -31.92 0.91
CA ARG A 149 16.18 -32.29 1.29
C ARG A 149 16.46 -32.15 2.79
N ASP A 150 15.68 -31.28 3.48
CA ASP A 150 15.94 -30.89 4.86
C ASP A 150 14.64 -30.78 5.66
N ASP A 151 14.51 -31.61 6.67
CA ASP A 151 13.33 -31.72 7.52
C ASP A 151 13.07 -30.41 8.33
N PHE A 152 14.08 -29.54 8.47
CA PHE A 152 13.88 -28.24 9.12
C PHE A 152 12.79 -27.43 8.45
N TYR A 153 12.73 -27.43 7.10
CA TYR A 153 11.75 -26.63 6.35
C TYR A 153 10.35 -27.26 6.33
N LYS A 154 10.23 -28.54 6.67
CA LYS A 154 8.93 -29.20 6.78
C LYS A 154 8.09 -28.58 7.87
N GLY A 155 6.81 -28.34 7.55
CA GLY A 155 5.83 -27.74 8.48
C GLY A 155 5.89 -26.23 8.58
N ILE A 156 6.86 -25.53 7.98
CA ILE A 156 6.81 -24.08 7.82
C ILE A 156 5.71 -23.75 6.80
N ARG A 157 4.71 -22.98 7.21
CA ARG A 157 3.65 -22.50 6.34
C ARG A 157 4.02 -21.18 5.69
N THR A 158 3.58 -20.98 4.46
CA THR A 158 3.92 -19.80 3.68
C THR A 158 2.68 -19.03 3.23
N VAL A 159 2.75 -17.72 3.35
CA VAL A 159 1.71 -16.79 2.87
C VAL A 159 2.36 -15.80 1.91
N ILE A 160 1.69 -15.47 0.82
CA ILE A 160 2.08 -14.40 -0.07
C ILE A 160 0.98 -13.34 -0.16
N THR A 161 1.29 -12.08 0.17
CA THR A 161 0.39 -10.95 -0.03
C THR A 161 0.71 -10.24 -1.35
N VAL A 162 -0.32 -10.05 -2.16
CA VAL A 162 -0.28 -9.26 -3.40
C VAL A 162 -0.76 -7.85 -3.09
N HIS A 163 0.18 -6.90 -3.03
CA HIS A 163 -0.13 -5.48 -2.85
C HIS A 163 -0.44 -4.81 -4.19
N ASN A 164 0.33 -5.15 -5.23
CA ASN A 164 0.05 -4.69 -6.59
C ASN A 164 0.49 -5.74 -7.61
N ILE A 165 -0.48 -6.39 -8.27
CA ILE A 165 -0.25 -7.45 -9.25
C ILE A 165 0.44 -6.97 -10.54
N GLU A 166 0.52 -5.68 -10.77
CA GLU A 166 1.25 -5.11 -11.91
C GLU A 166 2.73 -5.46 -11.88
N TYR A 167 3.30 -5.58 -10.66
CA TYR A 167 4.70 -5.91 -10.44
C TYR A 167 4.88 -7.40 -10.15
N GLN A 168 5.38 -8.15 -11.12
CA GLN A 168 5.37 -9.62 -11.09
C GLN A 168 6.75 -10.26 -10.97
N GLY A 169 7.84 -9.51 -11.15
CA GLY A 169 9.19 -10.07 -11.19
C GLY A 169 9.37 -11.02 -12.37
N ARG A 170 9.33 -10.49 -13.62
CA ARG A 170 9.48 -11.27 -14.85
C ARG A 170 10.90 -11.23 -15.37
N TYR A 171 11.44 -12.42 -15.68
CA TYR A 171 12.82 -12.60 -16.15
C TYR A 171 12.89 -13.73 -17.17
N GLY A 172 13.89 -13.71 -18.05
CA GLY A 172 14.08 -14.78 -19.05
C GLY A 172 14.34 -16.15 -18.39
N SER A 173 13.99 -17.25 -19.08
CA SER A 173 14.05 -18.63 -18.54
C SER A 173 15.42 -19.07 -18.03
N ARG A 174 16.52 -18.57 -18.61
CA ARG A 174 17.89 -18.89 -18.14
C ARG A 174 18.18 -18.44 -16.71
N THR A 175 17.42 -17.47 -16.18
CA THR A 175 17.61 -17.00 -14.79
C THR A 175 17.25 -18.04 -13.74
N VAL A 176 16.48 -19.08 -14.08
CA VAL A 176 16.08 -20.16 -13.16
C VAL A 176 17.29 -20.78 -12.51
N GLU A 177 18.23 -21.26 -13.31
CA GLU A 177 19.45 -21.94 -12.84
C GLU A 177 20.56 -20.94 -12.55
N ASP A 178 20.82 -20.01 -13.49
CA ASP A 178 21.97 -19.11 -13.44
C ASP A 178 21.87 -18.02 -12.36
N LEU A 179 20.66 -17.59 -12.04
CA LEU A 179 20.42 -16.49 -11.12
C LEU A 179 19.74 -16.98 -9.83
N PHE A 180 18.68 -17.77 -9.93
CA PHE A 180 17.89 -18.18 -8.77
C PHE A 180 18.37 -19.50 -8.15
N GLY A 181 19.21 -20.29 -8.86
CA GLY A 181 19.73 -21.56 -8.37
C GLY A 181 18.66 -22.61 -8.13
N LEU A 182 17.56 -22.55 -8.88
CA LEU A 182 16.48 -23.51 -8.87
C LEU A 182 16.68 -24.55 -9.97
N ASP A 183 16.20 -25.79 -9.75
CA ASP A 183 16.09 -26.78 -10.80
C ASP A 183 15.16 -26.31 -11.90
N HIS A 184 15.53 -26.55 -13.18
CA HIS A 184 14.73 -26.13 -14.33
C HIS A 184 13.32 -26.75 -14.35
N GLY A 185 13.11 -27.85 -13.61
CA GLY A 185 11.81 -28.47 -13.44
C GLY A 185 10.75 -27.54 -12.83
N TRP A 186 11.16 -26.51 -12.09
CA TRP A 186 10.23 -25.46 -11.62
C TRP A 186 9.64 -24.63 -12.79
N PHE A 187 10.41 -24.46 -13.85
CA PHE A 187 9.97 -23.80 -15.07
C PHE A 187 9.21 -24.76 -15.99
N ASP A 188 9.79 -25.91 -16.31
CA ASP A 188 9.20 -26.91 -17.23
C ASP A 188 7.88 -27.46 -16.68
N GLY A 189 7.75 -27.60 -15.36
CA GLY A 189 6.51 -27.98 -14.69
C GLY A 189 5.45 -26.88 -14.63
N GLY A 190 5.72 -25.71 -15.22
CA GLY A 190 4.79 -24.60 -15.32
C GLY A 190 4.54 -23.82 -14.04
N THR A 191 5.29 -24.11 -12.94
CA THR A 191 5.07 -23.40 -11.66
C THR A 191 5.46 -21.93 -11.74
N ILE A 192 6.65 -21.64 -12.29
CA ILE A 192 7.18 -20.27 -12.43
C ILE A 192 7.18 -19.78 -13.88
N GLU A 193 6.89 -20.65 -14.85
CA GLU A 193 6.81 -20.29 -16.27
C GLU A 193 5.56 -19.46 -16.54
N PHE A 194 5.68 -18.39 -17.31
CA PHE A 194 4.57 -17.57 -17.77
C PHE A 194 4.88 -16.89 -19.10
N GLY A 195 4.29 -17.43 -20.17
CA GLY A 195 4.47 -16.90 -21.52
C GLY A 195 5.91 -16.95 -22.03
N GLY A 196 6.65 -18.01 -21.68
CA GLY A 196 8.05 -18.23 -22.05
C GLY A 196 9.07 -17.58 -21.10
N ASP A 197 8.62 -16.78 -20.13
CA ASP A 197 9.45 -16.14 -19.13
C ASP A 197 9.21 -16.76 -17.73
N VAL A 198 10.14 -16.49 -16.81
CA VAL A 198 9.93 -16.69 -15.38
C VAL A 198 9.01 -15.58 -14.86
N ASN A 199 8.03 -15.94 -14.03
CA ASN A 199 7.21 -15.01 -13.28
C ASN A 199 7.26 -15.41 -11.78
N LEU A 200 7.97 -14.62 -10.99
CA LEU A 200 8.23 -14.93 -9.59
C LEU A 200 6.96 -14.87 -8.76
N LEU A 201 6.12 -13.84 -8.97
CA LEU A 201 4.86 -13.70 -8.24
C LEU A 201 3.91 -14.86 -8.53
N LYS A 202 3.79 -15.30 -9.80
CA LYS A 202 3.05 -16.52 -10.16
C LYS A 202 3.56 -17.73 -9.38
N GLY A 203 4.88 -17.91 -9.34
CA GLY A 203 5.50 -19.01 -8.61
C GLY A 203 5.11 -19.00 -7.13
N ALA A 204 5.16 -17.85 -6.47
CA ALA A 204 4.74 -17.71 -5.08
C ALA A 204 3.24 -17.99 -4.90
N ILE A 205 2.38 -17.46 -5.79
CA ILE A 205 0.93 -17.72 -5.75
C ILE A 205 0.64 -19.20 -5.85
N VAL A 206 1.35 -19.93 -6.71
CA VAL A 206 1.16 -21.40 -6.87
C VAL A 206 1.66 -22.17 -5.65
N THR A 207 2.82 -21.81 -5.10
CA THR A 207 3.50 -22.60 -4.06
C THR A 207 3.08 -22.27 -2.63
N ALA A 208 2.70 -21.05 -2.32
CA ALA A 208 2.30 -20.66 -0.97
C ALA A 208 1.06 -21.41 -0.47
N ASP A 209 0.97 -21.62 0.86
CA ASP A 209 -0.18 -22.27 1.50
C ASP A 209 -1.41 -21.36 1.49
N ALA A 210 -1.22 -20.04 1.61
CA ALA A 210 -2.28 -19.05 1.42
C ALA A 210 -1.80 -17.86 0.58
N VAL A 211 -2.73 -17.26 -0.14
CA VAL A 211 -2.54 -16.05 -0.94
C VAL A 211 -3.47 -14.99 -0.38
N THR A 212 -2.96 -13.80 -0.11
CA THR A 212 -3.78 -12.69 0.34
C THR A 212 -3.69 -11.51 -0.63
N ALA A 213 -4.79 -10.78 -0.77
CA ALA A 213 -4.85 -9.49 -1.44
C ALA A 213 -5.30 -8.44 -0.44
N VAL A 214 -4.93 -7.19 -0.65
CA VAL A 214 -5.04 -6.10 0.33
C VAL A 214 -6.45 -5.49 0.46
N SER A 215 -7.44 -6.12 -0.16
CA SER A 215 -8.86 -5.86 0.11
C SER A 215 -9.76 -6.99 -0.44
N PRO A 216 -10.95 -7.18 0.11
CA PRO A 216 -11.92 -8.19 -0.36
C PRO A 216 -12.30 -8.00 -1.84
N THR A 217 -12.63 -6.76 -2.23
CA THR A 217 -12.97 -6.45 -3.63
C THR A 217 -11.78 -6.70 -4.55
N TYR A 218 -10.56 -6.30 -4.18
CA TYR A 218 -9.37 -6.55 -4.99
C TYR A 218 -9.11 -8.05 -5.20
N ALA A 219 -9.29 -8.88 -4.17
CA ALA A 219 -9.19 -10.33 -4.30
C ALA A 219 -10.16 -10.91 -5.34
N GLN A 220 -11.35 -10.32 -5.51
CA GLN A 220 -12.28 -10.69 -6.57
C GLN A 220 -11.83 -10.14 -7.94
N GLU A 221 -11.44 -8.86 -7.99
CA GLU A 221 -10.96 -8.20 -9.20
C GLU A 221 -9.77 -8.94 -9.85
N LEU A 222 -8.84 -9.49 -9.04
CA LEU A 222 -7.69 -10.26 -9.51
C LEU A 222 -8.06 -11.52 -10.31
N LYS A 223 -9.31 -11.94 -10.34
CA LYS A 223 -9.79 -13.07 -11.16
C LYS A 223 -10.27 -12.64 -12.56
N TYR A 224 -10.18 -11.34 -12.88
CA TYR A 224 -10.61 -10.78 -14.16
C TYR A 224 -9.44 -10.12 -14.89
N ALA A 225 -9.37 -10.34 -16.21
CA ALA A 225 -8.28 -9.88 -17.07
C ALA A 225 -8.01 -8.37 -16.98
N TYR A 226 -9.06 -7.55 -16.76
CA TYR A 226 -8.93 -6.10 -16.63
C TYR A 226 -8.02 -5.67 -15.48
N PHE A 227 -7.95 -6.46 -14.40
CA PHE A 227 -7.22 -6.10 -13.18
C PHE A 227 -5.97 -6.97 -12.94
N ALA A 228 -5.92 -8.17 -13.51
CA ALA A 228 -4.94 -9.20 -13.14
C ALA A 228 -3.62 -9.16 -13.92
N HIS A 229 -3.48 -8.25 -14.89
CA HIS A 229 -2.27 -8.12 -15.71
C HIS A 229 -1.78 -9.46 -16.29
N GLY A 230 -2.74 -10.31 -16.74
CA GLY A 230 -2.50 -11.62 -17.33
C GLY A 230 -2.51 -12.79 -16.34
N LEU A 231 -2.57 -12.55 -15.04
CA LEU A 231 -2.58 -13.62 -14.02
C LEU A 231 -3.99 -14.05 -13.59
N GLU A 232 -5.06 -13.63 -14.28
CA GLU A 232 -6.45 -13.95 -13.91
C GLU A 232 -6.73 -15.46 -13.80
N ASN A 233 -6.15 -16.25 -14.70
CA ASN A 233 -6.28 -17.70 -14.67
C ASN A 233 -5.53 -18.30 -13.46
N VAL A 234 -4.32 -17.79 -13.16
CA VAL A 234 -3.54 -18.22 -12.01
C VAL A 234 -4.28 -17.91 -10.72
N MET A 235 -4.86 -16.70 -10.59
CA MET A 235 -5.64 -16.31 -9.43
C MET A 235 -6.92 -17.16 -9.30
N SER A 236 -7.62 -17.42 -10.40
CA SER A 236 -8.84 -18.25 -10.41
C SER A 236 -8.56 -19.71 -10.03
N MET A 237 -7.47 -20.30 -10.53
CA MET A 237 -7.06 -21.66 -10.16
C MET A 237 -6.67 -21.78 -8.68
N ASN A 238 -6.19 -20.71 -8.08
CA ASN A 238 -5.80 -20.64 -6.66
C ASN A 238 -6.88 -20.00 -5.77
N ALA A 239 -8.10 -19.83 -6.25
CA ALA A 239 -9.18 -19.14 -5.55
C ALA A 239 -9.51 -19.71 -4.16
N ARG A 240 -9.27 -21.02 -3.93
CA ARG A 240 -9.54 -21.67 -2.63
C ARG A 240 -8.63 -21.18 -1.49
N LYS A 241 -7.43 -20.70 -1.81
CA LYS A 241 -6.46 -20.15 -0.86
C LYS A 241 -6.27 -18.64 -0.99
N LEU A 242 -7.11 -17.98 -1.82
CA LEU A 242 -7.09 -16.53 -2.01
C LEU A 242 -8.05 -15.88 -1.01
N HIS A 243 -7.51 -14.97 -0.21
CA HIS A 243 -8.24 -14.20 0.79
C HIS A 243 -8.05 -12.70 0.53
N GLY A 244 -9.11 -11.92 0.70
CA GLY A 244 -9.01 -10.46 0.68
C GLY A 244 -9.05 -9.93 2.11
N VAL A 245 -7.99 -9.27 2.56
CA VAL A 245 -7.89 -8.64 3.88
C VAL A 245 -7.67 -7.15 3.70
N LEU A 246 -8.60 -6.35 4.19
CA LEU A 246 -8.49 -4.90 4.09
C LEU A 246 -7.34 -4.39 4.97
N ASN A 247 -6.46 -3.55 4.39
CA ASN A 247 -5.43 -2.88 5.18
C ASN A 247 -6.04 -1.87 6.13
N GLY A 248 -5.42 -1.69 7.29
CA GLY A 248 -5.73 -0.61 8.21
C GLY A 248 -4.85 0.62 7.97
N ILE A 249 -5.08 1.64 8.80
CA ILE A 249 -4.18 2.78 8.98
C ILE A 249 -3.72 2.86 10.45
N ASP A 250 -2.59 3.50 10.68
CA ASP A 250 -2.13 3.81 12.04
C ASP A 250 -3.00 4.94 12.63
N MET A 251 -3.98 4.56 13.46
CA MET A 251 -4.94 5.48 14.07
C MET A 251 -4.31 6.44 15.10
N GLN A 252 -3.10 6.15 15.58
CA GLN A 252 -2.37 7.06 16.48
C GLN A 252 -1.59 8.12 15.70
N ARG A 253 -0.97 7.72 14.59
CA ARG A 253 -0.28 8.61 13.67
C ARG A 253 -1.26 9.54 12.96
N TYR A 254 -2.37 9.00 12.46
CA TYR A 254 -3.41 9.75 11.75
C TYR A 254 -4.53 10.17 12.71
N ASP A 255 -4.20 11.06 13.64
CA ASP A 255 -5.13 11.60 14.64
C ASP A 255 -5.12 13.13 14.66
N PRO A 256 -6.19 13.80 14.13
CA PRO A 256 -6.24 15.26 14.07
C PRO A 256 -6.22 15.93 15.45
N SER A 257 -6.48 15.20 16.54
CA SER A 257 -6.38 15.74 17.90
C SER A 257 -4.93 15.87 18.39
N ARG A 258 -3.96 15.20 17.76
CA ARG A 258 -2.56 15.11 18.17
C ARG A 258 -1.56 15.50 17.09
N ASP A 259 -2.00 15.66 15.85
CA ASP A 259 -1.14 15.95 14.72
C ASP A 259 -0.55 17.37 14.84
N LYS A 260 0.76 17.43 15.01
CA LYS A 260 1.51 18.68 15.17
C LYS A 260 1.71 19.46 13.86
N SER A 261 1.38 18.88 12.72
CA SER A 261 1.46 19.54 11.42
C SER A 261 0.27 20.46 11.14
N LEU A 262 -0.78 20.38 11.97
CA LEU A 262 -2.01 21.14 11.84
C LEU A 262 -1.92 22.52 12.51
N ALA A 263 -2.70 23.46 12.01
CA ALA A 263 -2.84 24.80 12.61
C ALA A 263 -3.66 24.76 13.92
N ALA A 264 -4.60 23.82 14.03
CA ALA A 264 -5.38 23.61 15.24
C ALA A 264 -5.82 22.14 15.36
N ALA A 265 -5.71 21.59 16.57
CA ALA A 265 -6.24 20.25 16.87
C ALA A 265 -7.78 20.26 16.85
N TYR A 266 -8.37 19.12 16.45
CA TYR A 266 -9.82 18.90 16.46
C TYR A 266 -10.16 17.40 16.62
N SER A 267 -11.44 17.15 16.87
CA SER A 267 -11.96 15.78 17.01
C SER A 267 -13.32 15.65 16.32
N PRO A 268 -13.87 14.42 16.18
CA PRO A 268 -15.21 14.23 15.64
C PRO A 268 -16.30 15.01 16.39
N ASP A 269 -16.10 15.24 17.71
CA ASP A 269 -17.05 15.95 18.56
C ASP A 269 -16.89 17.47 18.53
N ASP A 270 -15.73 17.97 18.09
CA ASP A 270 -15.45 19.41 17.98
C ASP A 270 -14.62 19.70 16.71
N LEU A 271 -15.28 20.20 15.69
CA LEU A 271 -14.71 20.55 14.39
C LEU A 271 -14.26 22.02 14.27
N ALA A 272 -14.20 22.77 15.37
CA ALA A 272 -13.78 24.18 15.32
C ALA A 272 -12.33 24.32 14.82
N GLY A 273 -11.44 23.38 15.18
CA GLY A 273 -10.07 23.29 14.70
C GLY A 273 -10.02 23.08 13.18
N LYS A 274 -10.84 22.19 12.62
CA LYS A 274 -10.86 21.89 11.17
C LYS A 274 -11.16 23.14 10.33
N LYS A 275 -12.01 24.05 10.81
CA LYS A 275 -12.27 25.34 10.14
C LYS A 275 -11.02 26.22 10.09
N LYS A 276 -10.20 26.20 11.17
CA LYS A 276 -8.92 26.92 11.21
C LYS A 276 -7.90 26.30 10.27
N ASP A 277 -7.86 24.97 10.19
CA ASP A 277 -6.99 24.25 9.27
C ASP A 277 -7.36 24.53 7.81
N LYS A 278 -8.65 24.60 7.47
CA LYS A 278 -9.11 25.03 6.14
C LYS A 278 -8.60 26.41 5.78
N ALA A 279 -8.78 27.40 6.66
CA ALA A 279 -8.30 28.76 6.43
C ALA A 279 -6.76 28.82 6.34
N ALA A 280 -6.05 28.04 7.16
CA ALA A 280 -4.59 27.94 7.10
C ALA A 280 -4.12 27.30 5.77
N LEU A 281 -4.78 26.23 5.32
CA LEU A 281 -4.48 25.59 4.02
C LEU A 281 -4.71 26.59 2.86
N GLN A 282 -5.80 27.33 2.86
CA GLN A 282 -6.09 28.35 1.84
C GLN A 282 -4.96 29.37 1.77
N ARG A 283 -4.48 29.88 2.91
CA ARG A 283 -3.36 30.84 2.96
C ARG A 283 -2.04 30.24 2.46
N VAL A 284 -1.69 29.04 2.95
CA VAL A 284 -0.43 28.36 2.57
C VAL A 284 -0.37 28.10 1.07
N LEU A 285 -1.51 27.76 0.47
CA LEU A 285 -1.60 27.45 -0.96
C LEU A 285 -1.94 28.64 -1.85
N GLY A 286 -2.13 29.85 -1.29
CA GLY A 286 -2.49 31.05 -2.04
C GLY A 286 -3.90 31.02 -2.64
N LEU A 287 -4.79 30.24 -2.04
CA LEU A 287 -6.21 30.25 -2.37
C LEU A 287 -6.91 31.43 -1.71
N GLN A 288 -8.06 31.86 -2.27
CA GLN A 288 -8.93 32.82 -1.61
C GLN A 288 -9.47 32.22 -0.31
N GLU A 289 -9.42 32.97 0.79
CA GLU A 289 -10.02 32.54 2.06
C GLU A 289 -11.55 32.60 1.97
N ARG A 290 -12.19 31.48 1.73
CA ARG A 290 -13.64 31.33 1.56
C ARG A 290 -14.14 30.19 2.46
N PRO A 291 -14.61 30.49 3.67
CA PRO A 291 -14.96 29.47 4.67
C PRO A 291 -16.12 28.55 4.23
N ASP A 292 -17.05 29.06 3.44
CA ASP A 292 -18.26 28.36 3.00
C ASP A 292 -18.11 27.64 1.66
N THR A 293 -17.01 27.85 0.92
CA THR A 293 -16.72 27.16 -0.33
C THR A 293 -15.96 25.86 -0.05
N PRO A 294 -16.42 24.68 -0.50
CA PRO A 294 -15.71 23.42 -0.24
C PRO A 294 -14.38 23.36 -0.95
N ILE A 295 -13.40 22.74 -0.29
CA ILE A 295 -12.12 22.35 -0.89
C ILE A 295 -12.21 20.90 -1.30
N LEU A 296 -12.20 20.62 -2.62
CA LEU A 296 -11.97 19.30 -3.19
C LEU A 296 -10.46 19.07 -3.29
N ALA A 297 -9.95 17.96 -2.80
CA ALA A 297 -8.52 17.68 -2.81
C ALA A 297 -8.15 16.32 -3.42
N MET A 298 -6.98 16.25 -4.02
CA MET A 298 -6.30 15.03 -4.44
C MET A 298 -4.87 15.00 -3.89
N VAL A 299 -4.47 13.90 -3.26
CA VAL A 299 -3.09 13.61 -2.84
C VAL A 299 -2.70 12.27 -3.45
N THR A 300 -1.95 12.28 -4.57
CA THR A 300 -1.69 11.07 -5.33
C THR A 300 -0.47 11.20 -6.24
N ARG A 301 0.10 10.06 -6.67
CA ARG A 301 1.04 10.06 -7.81
C ARG A 301 0.30 10.49 -9.09
N LEU A 302 0.91 11.35 -9.88
CA LEU A 302 0.30 11.86 -11.12
C LEU A 302 0.55 10.88 -12.28
N VAL A 303 -0.09 9.70 -12.21
CA VAL A 303 0.03 8.62 -13.21
C VAL A 303 -1.35 8.16 -13.70
N SER A 304 -1.39 7.53 -14.86
CA SER A 304 -2.65 7.25 -15.58
C SER A 304 -3.65 6.40 -14.81
N HIS A 305 -3.19 5.39 -14.05
CA HIS A 305 -4.10 4.52 -13.31
C HIS A 305 -4.79 5.20 -12.11
N LYS A 306 -4.41 6.45 -11.78
CA LYS A 306 -5.07 7.27 -10.75
C LYS A 306 -6.28 8.07 -11.28
N GLY A 307 -6.70 7.86 -12.55
CA GLY A 307 -7.89 8.48 -13.12
C GLY A 307 -7.76 9.95 -13.44
N LEU A 308 -6.54 10.42 -13.64
CA LEU A 308 -6.26 11.84 -13.92
C LEU A 308 -6.77 12.27 -15.30
N ASP A 309 -6.90 11.34 -16.24
CA ASP A 309 -7.52 11.56 -17.55
C ASP A 309 -8.99 12.00 -17.39
N LEU A 310 -9.75 11.36 -16.50
CA LEU A 310 -11.13 11.74 -16.20
C LEU A 310 -11.19 13.16 -15.60
N VAL A 311 -10.26 13.47 -14.70
CA VAL A 311 -10.17 14.82 -14.10
C VAL A 311 -9.83 15.87 -15.14
N CYS A 312 -8.85 15.59 -16.02
CA CYS A 312 -8.46 16.50 -17.10
C CYS A 312 -9.63 16.82 -18.04
N GLU A 313 -10.45 15.80 -18.34
CA GLU A 313 -11.61 15.95 -19.25
C GLU A 313 -12.73 16.82 -18.64
N THR A 314 -12.94 16.73 -17.31
CA THR A 314 -14.12 17.33 -16.67
C THR A 314 -13.80 18.50 -15.73
N LEU A 315 -12.53 18.91 -15.65
CA LEU A 315 -12.10 19.97 -14.73
C LEU A 315 -12.95 21.25 -14.87
N ASP A 316 -13.17 21.70 -16.10
CA ASP A 316 -13.92 22.93 -16.36
C ASP A 316 -15.40 22.81 -15.93
N ALA A 317 -15.97 21.62 -16.02
CA ALA A 317 -17.36 21.39 -15.65
C ALA A 317 -17.56 21.52 -14.13
N PHE A 318 -16.78 20.81 -13.33
CA PHE A 318 -16.95 20.92 -11.87
C PHE A 318 -16.37 22.22 -11.29
N MET A 319 -15.33 22.82 -11.91
CA MET A 319 -14.86 24.16 -11.54
C MET A 319 -15.83 25.27 -11.93
N GLY A 320 -16.85 24.98 -12.73
CA GLY A 320 -18.02 25.85 -12.94
C GLY A 320 -18.89 26.01 -11.69
N LYS A 321 -18.81 25.09 -10.73
CA LYS A 321 -19.44 25.18 -9.41
C LYS A 321 -18.63 26.06 -8.44
N ASP A 322 -19.23 26.42 -7.31
CA ASP A 322 -18.53 27.10 -6.23
C ASP A 322 -17.71 26.09 -5.40
N VAL A 323 -16.47 25.87 -5.84
CA VAL A 323 -15.52 24.91 -5.26
C VAL A 323 -14.09 25.42 -5.44
N GLN A 324 -13.22 25.06 -4.51
CA GLN A 324 -11.77 25.19 -4.66
C GLN A 324 -11.16 23.80 -4.90
N PHE A 325 -10.12 23.70 -5.72
CA PHE A 325 -9.48 22.42 -6.03
C PHE A 325 -8.00 22.42 -5.69
N VAL A 326 -7.55 21.38 -4.98
CA VAL A 326 -6.15 21.23 -4.52
C VAL A 326 -5.59 19.91 -5.02
N VAL A 327 -4.44 19.96 -5.68
CA VAL A 327 -3.70 18.78 -6.15
C VAL A 327 -2.31 18.77 -5.54
N LEU A 328 -1.94 17.68 -4.85
CA LEU A 328 -0.59 17.41 -4.39
C LEU A 328 -0.11 16.10 -5.02
N GLY A 329 0.99 16.14 -5.75
CA GLY A 329 1.59 14.95 -6.33
C GLY A 329 2.69 15.22 -7.32
N LYS A 330 3.30 14.14 -7.81
CA LYS A 330 4.32 14.15 -8.86
C LYS A 330 4.17 12.91 -9.73
N GLY A 331 4.52 12.99 -11.01
CA GLY A 331 4.47 11.83 -11.89
C GLY A 331 4.72 12.15 -13.37
N ASP A 332 3.78 11.77 -14.23
CA ASP A 332 3.91 11.95 -15.68
C ASP A 332 3.84 13.43 -16.07
N ALA A 333 4.78 13.88 -16.88
CA ALA A 333 4.90 15.28 -17.31
C ALA A 333 3.62 15.85 -17.94
N LYS A 334 2.83 15.02 -18.64
CA LYS A 334 1.57 15.44 -19.25
C LYS A 334 0.56 15.93 -18.21
N TYR A 335 0.47 15.26 -17.05
CA TYR A 335 -0.44 15.66 -15.97
C TYR A 335 0.11 16.84 -15.17
N GLU A 336 1.42 16.84 -14.91
CA GLU A 336 2.08 17.98 -14.25
C GLU A 336 1.85 19.27 -15.04
N THR A 337 2.10 19.23 -16.36
CA THR A 337 1.88 20.37 -17.26
C THR A 337 0.42 20.81 -17.29
N PHE A 338 -0.53 19.86 -17.36
CA PHE A 338 -1.95 20.15 -17.36
C PHE A 338 -2.38 20.88 -16.09
N PHE A 339 -1.99 20.38 -14.93
CA PHE A 339 -2.39 20.98 -13.65
C PHE A 339 -1.73 22.34 -13.40
N GLU A 340 -0.49 22.55 -13.82
CA GLU A 340 0.15 23.88 -13.74
C GLU A 340 -0.57 24.92 -14.63
N TYR A 341 -0.99 24.55 -15.84
CA TYR A 341 -1.78 25.40 -16.69
C TYR A 341 -3.16 25.69 -16.07
N ALA A 342 -3.83 24.67 -15.56
CA ALA A 342 -5.13 24.82 -14.91
C ALA A 342 -5.06 25.73 -13.67
N LYS A 343 -4.00 25.61 -12.85
CA LYS A 343 -3.75 26.49 -11.71
C LYS A 343 -3.68 27.96 -12.12
N GLN A 344 -3.02 28.28 -13.25
CA GLN A 344 -2.96 29.65 -13.76
C GLN A 344 -4.35 30.15 -14.20
N ARG A 345 -5.12 29.26 -14.87
CA ARG A 345 -6.47 29.59 -15.37
C ARG A 345 -7.47 29.83 -14.23
N TYR A 346 -7.37 29.09 -13.14
CA TYR A 346 -8.28 29.16 -11.99
C TYR A 346 -7.67 29.88 -10.77
N GLY A 347 -6.79 30.85 -10.99
CA GLY A 347 -6.06 31.55 -9.93
C GLY A 347 -6.93 31.93 -8.71
N GLY A 348 -6.41 31.61 -7.50
CA GLY A 348 -7.13 31.78 -6.22
C GLY A 348 -8.22 30.74 -5.92
N ARG A 349 -8.61 29.90 -6.90
CA ARG A 349 -9.57 28.79 -6.72
C ARG A 349 -8.93 27.42 -6.90
N MET A 350 -7.74 27.34 -7.50
CA MET A 350 -7.01 26.10 -7.68
C MET A 350 -5.56 26.24 -7.23
N ALA A 351 -5.08 25.24 -6.50
CA ALA A 351 -3.69 25.13 -6.08
C ALA A 351 -3.10 23.78 -6.48
N VAL A 352 -1.86 23.79 -6.92
CA VAL A 352 -1.11 22.58 -7.33
C VAL A 352 0.27 22.64 -6.70
N TYR A 353 0.66 21.54 -6.07
CA TYR A 353 2.01 21.32 -5.57
C TYR A 353 2.62 20.09 -6.24
N LEU A 354 3.58 20.32 -7.13
CA LEU A 354 4.29 19.25 -7.86
C LEU A 354 5.46 18.75 -7.00
N GLY A 355 5.23 17.67 -6.28
CA GLY A 355 6.21 17.09 -5.36
C GLY A 355 5.55 16.20 -4.33
N TYR A 356 6.34 15.78 -3.34
CA TYR A 356 5.86 15.09 -2.16
C TYR A 356 6.24 15.88 -0.90
N SER A 357 5.27 16.13 -0.06
CA SER A 357 5.44 16.69 1.27
C SER A 357 4.44 16.04 2.21
N GLU A 358 4.94 15.27 3.17
CA GLU A 358 4.09 14.61 4.16
C GLU A 358 3.32 15.65 5.00
N GLN A 359 4.00 16.69 5.44
CA GLN A 359 3.38 17.77 6.21
C GLN A 359 2.23 18.43 5.44
N LEU A 360 2.47 18.79 4.17
CA LEU A 360 1.42 19.41 3.33
C LEU A 360 0.28 18.43 3.06
N ALA A 361 0.56 17.13 2.90
CA ALA A 361 -0.49 16.12 2.75
C ALA A 361 -1.41 16.08 3.98
N MET A 362 -0.86 16.10 5.20
CA MET A 362 -1.67 16.15 6.43
C MET A 362 -2.51 17.43 6.51
N GLN A 363 -1.93 18.57 6.17
CA GLN A 363 -2.65 19.86 6.11
C GLN A 363 -3.77 19.83 5.07
N ILE A 364 -3.57 19.16 3.92
CA ILE A 364 -4.61 18.97 2.90
C ILE A 364 -5.73 18.07 3.43
N TYR A 365 -5.44 16.92 4.04
CA TYR A 365 -6.48 16.07 4.63
C TYR A 365 -7.29 16.83 5.69
N ALA A 366 -6.62 17.62 6.53
CA ALA A 366 -7.28 18.39 7.57
C ALA A 366 -8.11 19.58 7.05
N GLY A 367 -7.63 20.28 6.02
CA GLY A 367 -8.29 21.47 5.47
C GLY A 367 -9.32 21.17 4.38
N ALA A 368 -9.25 20.01 3.73
CA ALA A 368 -10.19 19.62 2.67
C ALA A 368 -11.56 19.24 3.23
N ASP A 369 -12.60 19.52 2.45
CA ASP A 369 -13.98 19.09 2.71
C ASP A 369 -14.31 17.82 1.93
N LEU A 370 -13.82 17.71 0.70
CA LEU A 370 -14.04 16.59 -0.21
C LEU A 370 -12.70 16.02 -0.67
N PHE A 371 -12.61 14.70 -0.84
CA PHE A 371 -11.38 14.04 -1.24
C PHE A 371 -11.61 13.08 -2.42
N LEU A 372 -10.98 13.36 -3.57
CA LEU A 372 -11.23 12.65 -4.84
C LEU A 372 -10.20 11.55 -5.11
N MET A 373 -10.67 10.33 -5.36
CA MET A 373 -9.85 9.18 -5.81
C MET A 373 -10.55 8.44 -6.96
N PRO A 374 -10.41 8.90 -8.21
CA PRO A 374 -11.08 8.33 -9.37
C PRO A 374 -10.28 7.17 -10.01
N SER A 375 -9.56 6.41 -9.23
CA SER A 375 -8.58 5.44 -9.69
C SER A 375 -9.18 4.37 -10.61
N LYS A 376 -8.46 4.03 -11.69
CA LYS A 376 -8.77 2.92 -12.59
C LYS A 376 -8.60 1.57 -11.88
N SER A 377 -7.63 1.47 -11.01
CA SER A 377 -7.40 0.35 -10.11
C SER A 377 -6.77 0.88 -8.82
N GLU A 378 -7.28 0.44 -7.67
CA GLU A 378 -6.79 0.81 -6.35
C GLU A 378 -6.85 -0.42 -5.44
N PRO A 379 -5.80 -1.23 -5.35
CA PRO A 379 -5.81 -2.47 -4.57
C PRO A 379 -6.40 -2.33 -3.16
N CYS A 380 -5.98 -1.31 -2.43
CA CYS A 380 -6.56 -0.92 -1.15
C CYS A 380 -6.88 0.57 -1.09
N GLY A 381 -5.89 1.42 -1.34
CA GLY A 381 -5.94 2.83 -1.01
C GLY A 381 -5.87 3.05 0.51
N LEU A 382 -5.02 3.99 0.93
CA LEU A 382 -4.95 4.44 2.32
C LEU A 382 -5.46 5.88 2.44
N SER A 383 -5.30 6.66 1.39
CA SER A 383 -5.59 8.10 1.38
C SER A 383 -7.07 8.41 1.66
N GLN A 384 -8.02 7.58 1.19
CA GLN A 384 -9.45 7.77 1.51
C GLN A 384 -9.74 7.53 3.00
N MET A 385 -9.09 6.54 3.61
CA MET A 385 -9.26 6.27 5.04
C MET A 385 -8.64 7.39 5.89
N ILE A 386 -7.47 7.89 5.49
CA ILE A 386 -6.83 9.03 6.13
C ILE A 386 -7.69 10.29 5.95
N ALA A 387 -8.19 10.56 4.74
CA ALA A 387 -9.07 11.69 4.46
C ALA A 387 -10.33 11.65 5.34
N MET A 388 -11.00 10.49 5.43
CA MET A 388 -12.14 10.29 6.32
C MET A 388 -11.77 10.53 7.78
N ARG A 389 -10.64 10.01 8.24
CA ARG A 389 -10.16 10.22 9.63
C ARG A 389 -9.96 11.70 9.95
N TYR A 390 -9.54 12.50 8.96
CA TYR A 390 -9.39 13.96 9.07
C TYR A 390 -10.67 14.73 8.68
N GLY A 391 -11.80 14.05 8.46
CA GLY A 391 -13.10 14.64 8.21
C GLY A 391 -13.28 15.23 6.81
N ALA A 392 -12.56 14.76 5.80
CA ALA A 392 -12.88 14.99 4.42
C ALA A 392 -13.75 13.85 3.87
N VAL A 393 -14.85 14.20 3.21
CA VAL A 393 -15.79 13.22 2.64
C VAL A 393 -15.24 12.69 1.31
N PRO A 394 -15.04 11.36 1.16
CA PRO A 394 -14.43 10.80 -0.04
C PRO A 394 -15.40 10.75 -1.23
N ILE A 395 -14.85 10.98 -2.43
CA ILE A 395 -15.48 10.74 -3.73
C ILE A 395 -14.60 9.75 -4.46
N VAL A 396 -15.08 8.53 -4.68
CA VAL A 396 -14.21 7.45 -5.18
C VAL A 396 -14.86 6.66 -6.31
N ARG A 397 -14.00 6.06 -7.16
CA ARG A 397 -14.50 5.00 -8.04
C ARG A 397 -14.58 3.67 -7.25
N GLU A 398 -15.63 2.89 -7.55
CA GLU A 398 -15.85 1.57 -6.92
C GLU A 398 -14.86 0.53 -7.47
N THR A 399 -13.65 0.47 -6.91
CA THR A 399 -12.61 -0.52 -7.22
C THR A 399 -11.78 -0.83 -5.98
N GLY A 400 -11.38 -2.09 -5.83
CA GLY A 400 -10.55 -2.58 -4.74
C GLY A 400 -10.99 -2.06 -3.37
N GLY A 401 -10.04 -1.62 -2.56
CA GLY A 401 -10.33 -1.13 -1.21
C GLY A 401 -11.12 0.18 -1.16
N LEU A 402 -11.21 0.93 -2.25
CA LEU A 402 -12.12 2.09 -2.29
C LEU A 402 -13.57 1.65 -2.14
N LYS A 403 -13.97 0.58 -2.84
CA LYS A 403 -15.32 0.00 -2.74
C LYS A 403 -15.58 -0.61 -1.35
N ASP A 404 -14.54 -1.17 -0.73
CA ASP A 404 -14.67 -1.82 0.58
C ASP A 404 -14.75 -0.81 1.74
N THR A 405 -14.29 0.43 1.54
CA THR A 405 -14.21 1.46 2.60
C THR A 405 -15.17 2.62 2.42
N VAL A 406 -15.61 2.90 1.19
CA VAL A 406 -16.49 4.03 0.88
C VAL A 406 -17.83 3.50 0.34
N HIS A 407 -18.91 3.87 1.03
CA HIS A 407 -20.27 3.52 0.68
C HIS A 407 -21.01 4.77 0.23
N ALA A 408 -21.72 4.66 -0.90
CA ALA A 408 -22.44 5.77 -1.49
C ALA A 408 -23.45 6.40 -0.52
N TYR A 409 -23.50 7.72 -0.49
CA TYR A 409 -24.56 8.45 0.18
C TYR A 409 -25.90 8.21 -0.51
N GLU A 410 -26.89 7.80 0.26
CA GLU A 410 -28.26 7.59 -0.19
C GLU A 410 -29.18 8.65 0.42
N ALA A 411 -29.57 9.63 -0.38
CA ALA A 411 -30.37 10.79 0.09
C ALA A 411 -31.72 10.41 0.73
N TRP A 412 -32.30 9.24 0.34
CA TRP A 412 -33.61 8.81 0.82
C TRP A 412 -33.59 8.22 2.25
N ASN A 413 -32.49 7.66 2.70
CA ASN A 413 -32.32 7.07 4.05
C ASN A 413 -31.15 7.69 4.84
N GLY A 414 -30.36 8.56 4.21
CA GLY A 414 -29.20 9.21 4.81
C GLY A 414 -28.03 8.28 5.11
N GLN A 415 -27.99 7.07 4.52
CA GLN A 415 -26.89 6.12 4.71
C GLN A 415 -25.67 6.49 3.86
N GLY A 416 -24.55 5.78 4.08
CA GLY A 416 -23.29 6.00 3.40
C GLY A 416 -22.29 6.82 4.22
N ASN A 417 -21.06 6.93 3.69
CA ASN A 417 -19.95 7.70 4.29
C ASN A 417 -19.17 8.50 3.24
N GLY A 418 -19.64 8.53 1.99
CA GLY A 418 -19.00 9.22 0.90
C GLY A 418 -19.81 9.15 -0.40
N PHE A 419 -19.17 9.41 -1.51
CA PHE A 419 -19.78 9.37 -2.83
C PHE A 419 -19.03 8.39 -3.72
N THR A 420 -19.76 7.62 -4.54
CA THR A 420 -19.13 6.59 -5.39
C THR A 420 -19.67 6.62 -6.81
N PHE A 421 -18.84 6.20 -7.75
CA PHE A 421 -19.24 5.92 -9.14
C PHE A 421 -18.60 4.60 -9.61
N ALA A 422 -19.34 3.80 -10.36
CA ALA A 422 -18.90 2.46 -10.76
C ALA A 422 -18.08 2.45 -12.06
N ASN A 423 -18.55 3.15 -13.09
CA ASN A 423 -17.91 3.14 -14.40
C ASN A 423 -16.67 4.02 -14.43
N TYR A 424 -15.62 3.57 -15.13
CA TYR A 424 -14.46 4.42 -15.42
C TYR A 424 -14.83 5.40 -16.53
N ASN A 425 -15.57 6.44 -16.18
CA ASN A 425 -16.17 7.40 -17.10
C ASN A 425 -16.12 8.82 -16.52
N ALA A 426 -15.73 9.78 -17.34
CA ALA A 426 -15.55 11.16 -16.94
C ALA A 426 -16.88 11.84 -16.55
N GLY A 427 -17.97 11.54 -17.28
CA GLY A 427 -19.31 12.06 -17.02
C GLY A 427 -19.86 11.57 -15.69
N ASP A 428 -19.73 10.26 -15.39
CA ASP A 428 -20.18 9.67 -14.12
C ASP A 428 -19.41 10.29 -12.94
N MET A 429 -18.09 10.40 -13.06
CA MET A 429 -17.25 11.08 -12.05
C MET A 429 -17.69 12.52 -11.81
N CYS A 430 -17.86 13.29 -12.89
CA CYS A 430 -18.23 14.71 -12.80
C CYS A 430 -19.60 14.89 -12.16
N HIS A 431 -20.56 14.03 -12.50
CA HIS A 431 -21.90 14.04 -11.90
C HIS A 431 -21.80 13.89 -10.38
N VAL A 432 -21.08 12.85 -9.92
CA VAL A 432 -20.94 12.57 -8.49
C VAL A 432 -20.14 13.66 -7.75
N ILE A 433 -19.13 14.27 -8.39
CA ILE A 433 -18.44 15.45 -7.82
C ILE A 433 -19.43 16.60 -7.63
N CYS A 434 -20.28 16.87 -8.64
CA CYS A 434 -21.30 17.94 -8.55
C CYS A 434 -22.32 17.65 -7.45
N GLU A 435 -22.81 16.41 -7.30
CA GLU A 435 -23.69 16.02 -6.21
C GLU A 435 -23.07 16.26 -4.83
N ALA A 436 -21.80 15.93 -4.66
CA ALA A 436 -21.07 16.15 -3.41
C ALA A 436 -20.93 17.64 -3.08
N ILE A 437 -20.64 18.48 -4.10
CA ILE A 437 -20.56 19.93 -3.95
C ILE A 437 -21.95 20.51 -3.59
N ASP A 438 -22.99 20.07 -4.29
CA ASP A 438 -24.37 20.53 -4.04
C ASP A 438 -24.82 20.11 -2.63
N LEU A 439 -24.57 18.88 -2.18
CA LEU A 439 -24.87 18.47 -0.81
C LEU A 439 -24.14 19.33 0.23
N TYR A 440 -22.87 19.68 -0.02
CA TYR A 440 -22.11 20.55 0.89
C TYR A 440 -22.76 21.93 1.03
N HIS A 441 -23.29 22.51 -0.05
CA HIS A 441 -23.95 23.81 -0.02
C HIS A 441 -25.39 23.75 0.51
N ASP A 442 -26.17 22.80 0.04
CA ASP A 442 -27.61 22.80 0.20
C ASP A 442 -28.07 22.05 1.48
N ASN A 443 -27.26 21.08 1.97
CA ASN A 443 -27.62 20.27 3.14
C ASN A 443 -26.43 20.04 4.08
N LYS A 444 -26.06 21.08 4.83
CA LYS A 444 -24.96 21.04 5.81
C LYS A 444 -25.14 19.95 6.87
N GLY A 445 -26.41 19.62 7.23
CA GLY A 445 -26.72 18.58 8.21
C GLY A 445 -26.35 17.19 7.68
N ALA A 446 -26.76 16.83 6.46
CA ALA A 446 -26.41 15.57 5.84
C ALA A 446 -24.88 15.46 5.60
N TYR A 447 -24.25 16.54 5.13
CA TYR A 447 -22.79 16.57 4.97
C TYR A 447 -22.06 16.31 6.31
N ALA A 448 -22.48 16.95 7.41
CA ALA A 448 -21.90 16.74 8.74
C ALA A 448 -22.04 15.29 9.23
N VAL A 449 -23.13 14.62 8.90
CA VAL A 449 -23.33 13.19 9.23
C VAL A 449 -22.31 12.32 8.46
N LEU A 450 -22.11 12.55 7.16
CA LEU A 450 -21.10 11.82 6.37
C LEU A 450 -19.70 12.04 6.93
N GLN A 451 -19.35 13.29 7.24
CA GLN A 451 -18.08 13.68 7.83
C GLN A 451 -17.84 12.95 9.16
N GLN A 452 -18.81 12.95 10.06
CA GLN A 452 -18.70 12.29 11.37
C GLN A 452 -18.54 10.78 11.22
N ARG A 453 -19.32 10.13 10.32
CA ARG A 453 -19.18 8.69 10.04
C ARG A 453 -17.79 8.33 9.55
N GLY A 454 -17.23 9.13 8.65
CA GLY A 454 -15.85 8.93 8.18
C GLY A 454 -14.84 9.03 9.34
N MET A 455 -14.95 10.06 10.17
CA MET A 455 -14.03 10.30 11.29
C MET A 455 -14.10 9.24 12.39
N THR A 456 -15.28 8.64 12.61
CA THR A 456 -15.50 7.63 13.65
C THR A 456 -15.39 6.19 13.14
N ALA A 457 -15.19 5.98 11.85
CA ALA A 457 -14.98 4.67 11.27
C ALA A 457 -13.71 4.01 11.81
N ASP A 458 -13.80 2.72 12.15
CA ASP A 458 -12.66 1.94 12.61
C ASP A 458 -11.87 1.39 11.41
N PHE A 459 -10.78 2.07 11.08
CA PHE A 459 -9.78 1.65 10.12
C PHE A 459 -8.51 1.13 10.79
N SER A 460 -8.56 0.72 12.06
CA SER A 460 -7.40 0.21 12.79
C SER A 460 -6.90 -1.12 12.23
N TRP A 461 -5.64 -1.41 12.50
CA TRP A 461 -5.03 -2.69 12.17
C TRP A 461 -5.55 -3.86 13.02
N THR A 462 -6.30 -3.61 14.09
CA THR A 462 -6.79 -4.65 15.01
C THR A 462 -7.65 -5.70 14.29
N ARG A 463 -8.59 -5.23 13.47
CA ARG A 463 -9.45 -6.12 12.67
C ARG A 463 -8.63 -6.90 11.63
N SER A 464 -7.81 -6.19 10.86
CA SER A 464 -7.00 -6.81 9.81
C SER A 464 -6.02 -7.84 10.38
N ALA A 465 -5.36 -7.54 11.49
CA ALA A 465 -4.46 -8.48 12.17
C ALA A 465 -5.20 -9.75 12.64
N GLN A 466 -6.44 -9.62 13.12
CA GLN A 466 -7.25 -10.77 13.49
C GLN A 466 -7.63 -11.63 12.27
N GLU A 467 -7.96 -10.98 11.13
CA GLU A 467 -8.26 -11.70 9.88
C GLU A 467 -7.01 -12.47 9.38
N TYR A 468 -5.82 -11.85 9.40
CA TYR A 468 -4.57 -12.52 9.08
C TYR A 468 -4.29 -13.70 10.04
N ARG A 469 -4.48 -13.51 11.34
CA ARG A 469 -4.30 -14.57 12.33
C ARG A 469 -5.21 -15.77 12.06
N ASN A 470 -6.47 -15.54 11.70
CA ASN A 470 -7.40 -16.62 11.33
C ASN A 470 -6.91 -17.39 10.10
N ILE A 471 -6.32 -16.70 9.09
CA ILE A 471 -5.71 -17.34 7.93
C ILE A 471 -4.52 -18.21 8.37
N TYR A 472 -3.61 -17.67 9.20
CA TYR A 472 -2.46 -18.44 9.68
C TYR A 472 -2.87 -19.67 10.46
N GLU A 473 -3.85 -19.55 11.37
CA GLU A 473 -4.38 -20.68 12.11
C GLU A 473 -4.99 -21.75 11.18
N SER A 474 -5.65 -21.33 10.11
CA SER A 474 -6.28 -22.26 9.15
C SER A 474 -5.27 -23.11 8.37
N ILE A 475 -4.09 -22.56 8.06
CA ILE A 475 -3.06 -23.27 7.31
C ILE A 475 -2.09 -24.05 8.22
N CYS A 476 -2.05 -23.76 9.52
CA CYS A 476 -1.22 -24.46 10.49
C CYS A 476 -1.91 -25.71 11.08
N ARG A 477 -3.22 -25.86 10.89
CA ARG A 477 -3.97 -27.07 11.24
C ARG A 477 -3.69 -28.16 10.24
#